data_e836c81f139c2b005c462ade2d588787
#
_entry.id   e836c81f139c2b005c462ade2d588787
#
_cell.length_a   1.000
_cell.length_b   1.000
_cell.length_c   1.000
_cell.angle_alpha   90.00
_cell.angle_beta   90.00
_cell.angle_gamma   90.00
#
_symmetry.space_group_name_H-M   'P 1'
#
loop_
_entity.id
_entity.type
_entity.pdbx_description
1 polymer ?
#
loop_
_entity_poly.entity_id
_entity_poly.type
_entity_poly.pdbx_seq_one_letter_code
_entity_poly.pdbx_strand_id
1 'polypeptide(L)'
;MKRINLFCCLLAFAGLTIFTACSSDDDEKPKKVESLTGIPTDAEAGEAPEVTAENKTFTMPASISPIEVDPNNKNIGRFSMAGINANGEWLELHGTNAENQNVWLEINGIQKGVKIINGDEVTTRAVAKAKADVVFLVDNSGSMDQEADKVAEEIIRWSQKLSETMDVQFGCVGIDHCDVNGALNITDVNTLSEYLNSNEHYGYHGIYRTQHFGENMVTPPSDYETLKEKAREYNTAGGECGGIMLHFADENFSFRDGSNRFYVYFTDEGNQPGNDARWSVLSVNPESEYYNWSSSKGVIYTVFSKENANPEDWTDWLYYENPYLFSTYTGGETLSTSGDFAISLDELPVTGAITQSFIFTFNITEDLKAGGEYDIVITIYYPDGSVVSQQKYENVKFVG
;
A
#
# COMPACT_ATOMS: atom_id res chain seq x y z
N MET A 1 49.94 -14.02 54.79
CA MET A 1 51.24 -13.28 54.88
C MET A 1 51.10 -11.95 54.14
N LYS A 2 51.36 -10.86 54.91
CA LYS A 2 51.71 -9.48 54.50
C LYS A 2 50.63 -8.70 53.74
N ARG A 3 49.87 -7.79 54.43
CA ARG A 3 50.22 -6.44 54.97
C ARG A 3 50.08 -5.37 53.87
N ILE A 4 49.04 -4.49 53.95
CA ILE A 4 48.93 -3.17 54.61
C ILE A 4 49.54 -2.06 53.74
N ASN A 5 48.75 -1.02 53.43
CA ASN A 5 48.53 0.32 53.99
C ASN A 5 47.60 1.11 53.05
N LEU A 6 46.49 1.62 53.39
CA LEU A 6 46.09 2.78 54.23
C LEU A 6 46.83 4.08 53.95
N PHE A 7 46.19 5.04 53.28
CA PHE A 7 46.32 6.46 53.61
C PHE A 7 45.03 7.24 53.29
N CYS A 8 44.47 7.80 54.36
CA CYS A 8 43.40 8.80 54.31
C CYS A 8 43.97 10.16 53.87
N CYS A 9 43.17 10.95 53.16
CA CYS A 9 43.11 12.39 53.33
C CYS A 9 41.72 12.91 52.98
N LEU A 10 41.04 13.35 54.05
CA LEU A 10 39.89 14.23 53.99
C LEU A 10 40.31 15.62 53.47
N LEU A 11 39.53 16.18 52.56
CA LEU A 11 39.35 17.62 52.49
C LEU A 11 37.94 17.91 51.97
N ALA A 12 37.16 18.48 52.89
CA ALA A 12 35.85 19.02 52.59
C ALA A 12 35.98 20.33 51.85
N PHE A 13 35.29 20.48 50.72
CA PHE A 13 34.92 21.76 50.20
C PHE A 13 33.43 21.76 49.84
N ALA A 14 32.70 22.54 50.62
CA ALA A 14 31.33 22.90 50.30
C ALA A 14 31.31 23.80 49.09
N GLY A 15 30.77 23.30 48.01
CA GLY A 15 30.46 24.08 46.82
C GLY A 15 28.98 23.87 46.48
N LEU A 16 28.19 24.89 46.71
CA LEU A 16 26.80 25.00 46.28
C LEU A 16 26.78 24.99 44.74
N THR A 17 26.50 23.86 44.12
CA THR A 17 26.18 23.84 42.70
C THR A 17 24.68 23.85 42.55
N ILE A 18 24.17 24.99 42.12
CA ILE A 18 22.85 25.19 41.58
C ILE A 18 22.69 24.25 40.36
N PHE A 19 21.87 23.21 40.52
CA PHE A 19 21.39 22.44 39.39
C PHE A 19 20.44 23.33 38.59
N THR A 20 20.95 24.01 37.59
CA THR A 20 20.13 24.44 36.47
C THR A 20 19.73 23.18 35.71
N ALA A 21 18.49 22.74 35.91
CA ALA A 21 17.85 21.80 35.00
C ALA A 21 17.80 22.49 33.62
N CYS A 22 18.70 22.14 32.72
CA CYS A 22 18.46 22.32 31.30
C CYS A 22 17.34 21.34 30.91
N SER A 23 16.12 21.83 30.87
CA SER A 23 15.09 21.25 30.04
C SER A 23 15.52 21.53 28.60
N SER A 24 16.12 20.55 27.96
CA SER A 24 16.20 20.52 26.51
C SER A 24 14.81 20.14 25.99
N ASP A 25 13.91 21.10 25.99
CA ASP A 25 12.80 21.12 25.04
C ASP A 25 13.43 21.43 23.68
N ASP A 26 14.03 20.43 23.07
CA ASP A 26 14.19 20.36 21.63
C ASP A 26 12.79 20.05 21.07
N ASP A 27 11.93 21.05 21.08
CA ASP A 27 10.86 21.17 20.10
C ASP A 27 11.56 21.17 18.72
N GLU A 28 11.76 20.00 18.14
CA GLU A 28 12.07 19.89 16.71
C GLU A 28 10.90 20.56 15.99
N LYS A 29 11.07 21.83 15.68
CA LYS A 29 10.16 22.53 14.75
C LYS A 29 10.06 21.65 13.52
N PRO A 30 8.85 21.31 13.06
CA PRO A 30 8.68 20.47 11.88
C PRO A 30 9.58 21.05 10.78
N LYS A 31 10.51 20.24 10.26
CA LYS A 31 11.41 20.66 9.18
C LYS A 31 10.54 21.18 8.06
N LYS A 32 10.71 22.46 7.73
CA LYS A 32 9.96 23.11 6.67
C LYS A 32 10.27 22.36 5.38
N VAL A 33 9.29 21.66 4.84
CA VAL A 33 9.42 20.99 3.55
C VAL A 33 9.79 22.04 2.51
N GLU A 34 10.89 21.83 1.80
CA GLU A 34 11.33 22.77 0.75
C GLU A 34 10.31 22.76 -0.39
N SER A 35 10.00 23.95 -0.89
CA SER A 35 9.14 24.08 -2.07
C SER A 35 9.81 23.40 -3.27
N LEU A 36 9.07 22.56 -3.98
CA LEU A 36 9.53 21.96 -5.21
C LEU A 36 9.82 23.05 -6.26
N THR A 37 11.04 23.04 -6.80
CA THR A 37 11.50 24.00 -7.81
C THR A 37 12.07 23.28 -9.00
N GLY A 38 12.17 23.97 -10.14
CA GLY A 38 12.78 23.42 -11.35
C GLY A 38 11.95 22.31 -12.01
N ILE A 39 10.61 22.45 -11.95
CA ILE A 39 9.69 21.60 -12.72
C ILE A 39 9.70 22.12 -14.15
N PRO A 40 9.98 21.25 -15.15
CA PRO A 40 9.96 21.62 -16.56
C PRO A 40 8.59 22.10 -16.99
N THR A 41 8.55 22.97 -17.99
CA THR A 41 7.30 23.41 -18.62
C THR A 41 6.76 22.36 -19.59
N ASP A 42 5.47 22.42 -19.92
CA ASP A 42 4.87 21.50 -20.90
C ASP A 42 5.52 21.63 -22.29
N ALA A 43 6.04 22.79 -22.66
CA ALA A 43 6.80 22.99 -23.90
C ALA A 43 8.13 22.23 -23.95
N GLU A 44 8.67 21.85 -22.80
CA GLU A 44 9.91 21.08 -22.66
C GLU A 44 9.65 19.56 -22.61
N ALA A 45 8.39 19.11 -22.51
CA ALA A 45 8.05 17.71 -22.29
C ALA A 45 8.58 16.76 -23.36
N GLY A 46 8.68 17.25 -24.60
CA GLY A 46 9.01 16.40 -25.77
C GLY A 46 7.87 15.44 -26.13
N GLU A 47 8.05 14.73 -27.22
CA GLU A 47 7.11 13.67 -27.63
C GLU A 47 7.48 12.34 -26.97
N ALA A 48 6.47 11.61 -26.47
CA ALA A 48 6.69 10.27 -25.98
C ALA A 48 7.09 9.34 -27.14
N PRO A 49 7.97 8.35 -26.90
CA PRO A 49 8.30 7.34 -27.90
C PRO A 49 7.07 6.58 -28.36
N GLU A 50 7.05 6.20 -29.64
CA GLU A 50 5.97 5.39 -30.18
C GLU A 50 6.00 3.97 -29.58
N VAL A 51 4.86 3.53 -29.06
CA VAL A 51 4.69 2.19 -28.50
C VAL A 51 4.09 1.28 -29.56
N THR A 52 4.89 0.33 -30.03
CA THR A 52 4.47 -0.68 -31.01
C THR A 52 4.36 -2.05 -30.36
N ALA A 53 3.67 -3.00 -31.01
CA ALA A 53 3.60 -4.37 -30.51
C ALA A 53 4.99 -5.05 -30.42
N GLU A 54 5.96 -4.57 -31.19
CA GLU A 54 7.30 -5.14 -31.25
C GLU A 54 8.19 -4.67 -30.08
N ASN A 55 8.02 -3.42 -29.61
CA ASN A 55 8.78 -2.87 -28.50
C ASN A 55 8.01 -2.87 -27.17
N LYS A 56 6.73 -3.28 -27.16
CA LYS A 56 5.92 -3.41 -25.95
C LYS A 56 6.17 -4.79 -25.32
N THR A 57 7.00 -4.85 -24.31
CA THR A 57 7.23 -6.13 -23.60
C THR A 57 6.61 -6.17 -22.22
N PHE A 58 5.92 -5.13 -21.79
CA PHE A 58 5.66 -4.97 -20.39
C PHE A 58 4.32 -4.28 -20.13
N THR A 59 3.43 -5.02 -19.50
CA THR A 59 2.21 -4.50 -18.91
C THR A 59 2.39 -4.48 -17.42
N MET A 60 2.75 -3.32 -16.84
CA MET A 60 2.63 -3.19 -15.39
C MET A 60 1.60 -2.13 -15.08
N PRO A 61 0.50 -2.51 -14.47
CA PRO A 61 -0.34 -1.59 -13.74
C PRO A 61 0.33 -1.25 -12.41
N ALA A 62 1.30 -0.35 -12.40
CA ALA A 62 1.71 0.24 -11.15
C ALA A 62 0.55 1.07 -10.60
N SER A 63 0.25 0.95 -9.31
CA SER A 63 -0.76 1.81 -8.67
C SER A 63 -0.31 3.26 -8.71
N ILE A 64 -1.23 4.17 -9.02
CA ILE A 64 -1.03 5.61 -8.85
C ILE A 64 -2.02 6.18 -7.85
N SER A 65 -1.60 7.20 -7.13
CA SER A 65 -2.50 7.95 -6.27
C SER A 65 -3.37 8.93 -7.06
N PRO A 66 -4.45 9.43 -6.49
CA PRO A 66 -5.09 10.65 -6.99
C PRO A 66 -4.08 11.79 -7.16
N ILE A 67 -4.35 12.71 -8.09
CA ILE A 67 -3.59 13.95 -8.20
C ILE A 67 -3.92 14.84 -6.99
N GLU A 68 -2.92 15.44 -6.37
CA GLU A 68 -3.10 16.45 -5.33
C GLU A 68 -2.31 17.71 -5.66
N VAL A 69 -2.72 18.82 -5.07
CA VAL A 69 -1.96 20.07 -5.12
C VAL A 69 -0.77 19.95 -4.15
N ASP A 70 0.42 20.38 -4.58
CA ASP A 70 1.56 20.42 -3.66
C ASP A 70 1.27 21.35 -2.47
N PRO A 71 1.41 20.89 -1.21
CA PRO A 71 1.05 21.68 -0.03
C PRO A 71 1.86 22.98 0.12
N ASN A 72 3.01 23.07 -0.54
CA ASN A 72 3.89 24.25 -0.47
C ASN A 72 3.79 25.15 -1.71
N ASN A 73 3.19 24.66 -2.81
CA ASN A 73 3.05 25.42 -4.05
C ASN A 73 1.77 25.07 -4.80
N LYS A 74 0.78 25.96 -4.74
CA LYS A 74 -0.54 25.76 -5.36
C LYS A 74 -0.53 25.67 -6.90
N ASN A 75 0.58 25.98 -7.53
CA ASN A 75 0.73 25.87 -8.99
C ASN A 75 1.34 24.52 -9.42
N ILE A 76 1.62 23.62 -8.47
CA ILE A 76 2.21 22.32 -8.71
C ILE A 76 1.19 21.25 -8.40
N GLY A 77 0.93 20.38 -9.36
CA GLY A 77 0.24 19.12 -9.19
C GLY A 77 1.26 18.01 -8.92
N ARG A 78 0.86 17.04 -8.12
CA ARG A 78 1.65 15.85 -7.88
C ARG A 78 0.76 14.62 -7.70
N PHE A 79 1.30 13.47 -7.99
CA PHE A 79 0.77 12.18 -7.61
C PHE A 79 1.92 11.22 -7.34
N SER A 80 1.68 10.18 -6.60
CA SER A 80 2.65 9.11 -6.39
C SER A 80 2.32 7.88 -7.25
N MET A 81 3.35 7.15 -7.62
CA MET A 81 3.25 5.86 -8.30
C MET A 81 4.05 4.83 -7.52
N ALA A 82 3.52 3.63 -7.38
CA ALA A 82 4.23 2.52 -6.76
C ALA A 82 5.52 2.20 -7.50
N GLY A 83 6.52 1.71 -6.77
CA GLY A 83 7.78 1.23 -7.35
C GLY A 83 7.52 0.11 -8.37
N ILE A 84 8.36 0.06 -9.39
CA ILE A 84 8.28 -0.90 -10.49
C ILE A 84 9.47 -1.85 -10.40
N ASN A 85 9.19 -3.13 -10.20
CA ASN A 85 10.18 -4.18 -10.29
C ASN A 85 10.20 -4.75 -11.72
N ALA A 86 11.34 -4.69 -12.37
CA ALA A 86 11.53 -5.21 -13.70
C ALA A 86 12.61 -6.30 -13.68
N ASN A 87 12.19 -7.54 -13.85
CA ASN A 87 13.09 -8.70 -13.85
C ASN A 87 13.96 -8.83 -12.59
N GLY A 88 13.45 -8.45 -11.43
CA GLY A 88 14.15 -8.51 -10.15
C GLY A 88 14.93 -7.23 -9.77
N GLU A 89 14.90 -6.20 -10.62
CA GLU A 89 15.53 -4.91 -10.35
C GLU A 89 14.47 -3.80 -10.27
N TRP A 90 14.60 -2.92 -9.26
CA TRP A 90 13.75 -1.75 -9.13
C TRP A 90 14.19 -0.68 -10.11
N LEU A 91 13.24 -0.15 -10.90
CA LEU A 91 13.52 0.88 -11.88
C LEU A 91 13.80 2.23 -11.21
N GLU A 92 14.72 2.98 -11.78
CA GLU A 92 14.85 4.42 -11.56
C GLU A 92 14.12 5.17 -12.69
N LEU A 93 13.33 6.16 -12.32
CA LEU A 93 12.58 6.98 -13.26
C LEU A 93 13.17 8.40 -13.36
N HIS A 94 13.36 8.84 -14.59
CA HIS A 94 13.97 10.12 -14.92
C HIS A 94 13.00 10.95 -15.79
N GLY A 95 12.58 12.10 -15.26
CA GLY A 95 11.63 12.98 -15.90
C GLY A 95 12.22 13.84 -17.01
N THR A 96 11.43 14.82 -17.47
CA THR A 96 11.77 15.76 -18.54
C THR A 96 13.11 16.47 -18.29
N ASN A 97 13.92 16.57 -19.35
CA ASN A 97 15.26 17.19 -19.35
C ASN A 97 16.31 16.49 -18.47
N ALA A 98 16.03 15.34 -17.88
CA ALA A 98 17.06 14.52 -17.25
C ALA A 98 17.99 13.93 -18.32
N GLU A 99 19.28 13.77 -18.01
CA GLU A 99 20.27 13.18 -18.94
C GLU A 99 19.85 11.80 -19.47
N ASN A 100 19.17 11.03 -18.60
CA ASN A 100 18.67 9.70 -18.90
C ASN A 100 17.13 9.68 -18.89
N GLN A 101 16.47 10.71 -19.43
CA GLN A 101 15.01 10.75 -19.47
C GLN A 101 14.45 9.44 -20.01
N ASN A 102 13.60 8.80 -19.18
CA ASN A 102 12.95 7.55 -19.53
C ASN A 102 11.44 7.55 -19.26
N VAL A 103 10.88 8.71 -18.86
CA VAL A 103 9.45 8.86 -18.53
C VAL A 103 8.85 10.04 -19.26
N TRP A 104 7.65 9.84 -19.81
CA TRP A 104 6.77 10.86 -20.38
C TRP A 104 5.41 10.79 -19.70
N LEU A 105 4.86 11.93 -19.39
CA LEU A 105 3.55 12.10 -18.75
C LEU A 105 2.61 12.84 -19.67
N GLU A 106 1.43 12.28 -19.91
CA GLU A 106 0.34 12.94 -20.60
C GLU A 106 -0.89 13.00 -19.70
N ILE A 107 -1.56 14.13 -19.64
CA ILE A 107 -2.82 14.31 -18.92
C ILE A 107 -3.86 14.84 -19.92
N ASN A 108 -4.95 14.10 -20.12
CA ASN A 108 -6.00 14.40 -21.10
C ASN A 108 -5.46 14.75 -22.51
N GLY A 109 -4.50 14.01 -23.01
CA GLY A 109 -3.90 14.20 -24.34
C GLY A 109 -2.88 15.34 -24.41
N ILE A 110 -2.52 15.97 -23.30
CA ILE A 110 -1.53 17.05 -23.24
C ILE A 110 -0.26 16.53 -22.57
N GLN A 111 0.86 16.58 -23.27
CA GLN A 111 2.17 16.24 -22.71
C GLN A 111 2.56 17.24 -21.62
N LYS A 112 2.99 16.75 -20.48
CA LYS A 112 3.38 17.53 -19.31
C LYS A 112 4.87 17.47 -19.07
N GLY A 113 5.50 18.62 -18.81
CA GLY A 113 6.82 18.66 -18.24
C GLY A 113 6.80 18.06 -16.84
N VAL A 114 7.53 16.97 -16.61
CA VAL A 114 7.49 16.22 -15.36
C VAL A 114 8.85 16.17 -14.70
N LYS A 115 8.87 16.44 -13.39
CA LYS A 115 10.00 16.13 -12.52
C LYS A 115 9.63 14.95 -11.64
N ILE A 116 10.49 13.95 -11.59
CA ILE A 116 10.31 12.74 -10.80
C ILE A 116 11.26 12.77 -9.62
N ILE A 117 10.75 12.32 -8.47
CA ILE A 117 11.53 12.13 -7.25
C ILE A 117 11.44 10.64 -6.93
N ASN A 118 12.57 9.97 -6.93
CA ASN A 118 12.66 8.55 -6.62
C ASN A 118 12.61 8.33 -5.10
N GLY A 119 12.16 7.15 -4.66
CA GLY A 119 11.91 6.85 -3.26
C GLY A 119 13.14 7.00 -2.35
N ASP A 120 14.32 6.68 -2.84
CA ASP A 120 15.60 6.85 -2.12
C ASP A 120 16.00 8.33 -1.97
N GLU A 121 15.65 9.19 -2.93
CA GLU A 121 15.87 10.64 -2.85
C GLU A 121 14.99 11.32 -1.79
N VAL A 122 13.82 10.76 -1.51
CA VAL A 122 12.88 11.33 -0.53
C VAL A 122 13.45 11.33 0.87
N THR A 123 14.30 10.36 1.21
CA THR A 123 14.95 10.27 2.53
C THR A 123 16.03 11.33 2.73
N THR A 124 16.62 11.83 1.65
CA THR A 124 17.73 12.81 1.67
C THR A 124 17.27 14.24 1.49
N ARG A 125 16.08 14.45 0.93
CA ARG A 125 15.47 15.76 0.72
C ARG A 125 14.27 15.92 1.63
N ALA A 126 14.01 17.13 2.11
CA ALA A 126 12.81 17.48 2.90
C ALA A 126 11.56 17.52 2.01
N VAL A 127 11.35 16.51 1.19
CA VAL A 127 10.16 16.32 0.35
C VAL A 127 9.19 15.43 1.10
N ALA A 128 7.89 15.70 0.97
CA ALA A 128 6.89 14.83 1.55
C ALA A 128 7.00 13.43 0.92
N LYS A 129 7.07 12.41 1.76
CA LYS A 129 7.11 11.01 1.33
C LYS A 129 5.85 10.66 0.54
N ALA A 130 5.97 9.70 -0.37
CA ALA A 130 4.79 9.08 -0.94
C ALA A 130 3.98 8.42 0.18
N LYS A 131 2.66 8.65 0.16
CA LYS A 131 1.74 8.05 1.12
C LYS A 131 1.32 6.67 0.61
N ALA A 132 1.21 5.70 1.50
CA ALA A 132 0.66 4.40 1.20
C ALA A 132 -0.40 4.01 2.23
N ASP A 133 -1.53 3.48 1.76
CA ASP A 133 -2.54 2.85 2.59
C ASP A 133 -2.58 1.36 2.26
N VAL A 134 -2.37 0.52 3.26
CA VAL A 134 -2.30 -0.94 3.11
C VAL A 134 -3.46 -1.58 3.83
N VAL A 135 -4.23 -2.39 3.12
CA VAL A 135 -5.35 -3.13 3.70
C VAL A 135 -5.03 -4.62 3.71
N PHE A 136 -5.12 -5.24 4.88
CA PHE A 136 -5.01 -6.68 5.03
C PHE A 136 -6.39 -7.30 4.89
N LEU A 137 -6.52 -8.22 3.95
CA LEU A 137 -7.72 -9.02 3.71
C LEU A 137 -7.43 -10.41 4.26
N VAL A 138 -8.09 -10.81 5.35
CA VAL A 138 -7.75 -12.00 6.10
C VAL A 138 -8.91 -12.99 6.12
N ASP A 139 -8.65 -14.16 5.61
CA ASP A 139 -9.54 -15.30 5.74
C ASP A 139 -9.50 -15.82 7.18
N ASN A 140 -10.68 -15.81 7.83
CA ASN A 140 -10.90 -16.30 9.19
C ASN A 140 -11.63 -17.66 9.20
N SER A 141 -11.61 -18.38 8.09
CA SER A 141 -12.23 -19.69 7.99
C SER A 141 -11.56 -20.74 8.90
N GLY A 142 -12.27 -21.83 9.13
CA GLY A 142 -11.76 -22.88 10.02
C GLY A 142 -10.50 -23.57 9.52
N SER A 143 -10.22 -23.54 8.22
CA SER A 143 -9.00 -24.09 7.62
C SER A 143 -7.75 -23.27 7.92
N MET A 144 -7.93 -21.95 8.20
CA MET A 144 -6.87 -21.01 8.56
C MET A 144 -6.54 -20.99 10.06
N ASP A 145 -7.10 -21.88 10.86
CA ASP A 145 -7.00 -21.83 12.34
C ASP A 145 -5.55 -21.92 12.88
N GLN A 146 -4.68 -22.66 12.20
CA GLN A 146 -3.27 -22.83 12.59
C GLN A 146 -2.40 -21.64 12.19
N GLU A 147 -2.83 -20.89 11.19
CA GLU A 147 -2.15 -19.75 10.60
C GLU A 147 -2.57 -18.41 11.23
N ALA A 148 -3.79 -18.32 11.74
CA ALA A 148 -4.43 -17.07 12.16
C ALA A 148 -3.55 -16.20 13.08
N ASP A 149 -2.93 -16.79 14.10
CA ASP A 149 -2.03 -16.08 15.00
C ASP A 149 -0.76 -15.60 14.31
N LYS A 150 -0.16 -16.43 13.46
CA LYS A 150 1.09 -16.09 12.75
C LYS A 150 0.85 -14.99 11.73
N VAL A 151 -0.28 -15.03 11.02
CA VAL A 151 -0.68 -13.95 10.09
C VAL A 151 -0.77 -12.64 10.85
N ALA A 152 -1.46 -12.60 11.98
CA ALA A 152 -1.62 -11.38 12.77
C ALA A 152 -0.29 -10.89 13.36
N GLU A 153 0.56 -11.78 13.86
CA GLU A 153 1.90 -11.44 14.36
C GLU A 153 2.79 -10.86 13.26
N GLU A 154 2.75 -11.45 12.08
CA GLU A 154 3.50 -10.97 10.93
C GLU A 154 2.99 -9.63 10.41
N ILE A 155 1.68 -9.42 10.36
CA ILE A 155 1.07 -8.12 10.05
C ILE A 155 1.58 -7.04 11.02
N ILE A 156 1.56 -7.30 12.33
CA ILE A 156 2.04 -6.35 13.35
C ILE A 156 3.52 -6.04 13.13
N ARG A 157 4.35 -7.07 13.02
CA ARG A 157 5.80 -6.93 12.85
C ARG A 157 6.15 -6.10 11.61
N TRP A 158 5.57 -6.47 10.48
CA TRP A 158 5.83 -5.81 9.20
C TRP A 158 5.33 -4.37 9.18
N SER A 159 4.13 -4.13 9.67
CA SER A 159 3.55 -2.79 9.71
C SER A 159 4.36 -1.84 10.61
N GLN A 160 4.84 -2.31 11.75
CA GLN A 160 5.72 -1.54 12.63
C GLN A 160 7.01 -1.15 11.92
N LYS A 161 7.68 -2.13 11.30
CA LYS A 161 8.93 -1.90 10.54
C LYS A 161 8.74 -0.89 9.41
N LEU A 162 7.65 -1.03 8.63
CA LEU A 162 7.38 -0.14 7.50
C LEU A 162 7.09 1.30 7.96
N SER A 163 6.37 1.46 9.07
CA SER A 163 6.03 2.77 9.64
C SER A 163 7.23 3.56 10.16
N GLU A 164 8.35 2.91 10.46
CA GLU A 164 9.57 3.61 10.89
C GLU A 164 10.17 4.48 9.78
N THR A 165 9.97 4.08 8.52
CA THR A 165 10.63 4.70 7.37
C THR A 165 9.68 5.35 6.38
N MET A 166 8.41 4.93 6.33
CA MET A 166 7.42 5.35 5.33
C MET A 166 6.24 6.09 5.97
N ASP A 167 5.55 6.92 5.17
CA ASP A 167 4.24 7.48 5.52
C ASP A 167 3.15 6.49 5.13
N VAL A 168 2.90 5.52 5.99
CA VAL A 168 1.98 4.42 5.76
C VAL A 168 0.89 4.35 6.82
N GLN A 169 -0.33 4.06 6.39
CA GLN A 169 -1.44 3.69 7.27
C GLN A 169 -2.03 2.35 6.84
N PHE A 170 -2.81 1.75 7.74
CA PHE A 170 -3.25 0.37 7.61
C PHE A 170 -4.73 0.22 7.88
N GLY A 171 -5.37 -0.69 7.18
CA GLY A 171 -6.70 -1.18 7.46
C GLY A 171 -6.72 -2.71 7.47
N CYS A 172 -7.83 -3.29 7.92
CA CYS A 172 -7.99 -4.73 7.93
C CYS A 172 -9.45 -5.12 7.66
N VAL A 173 -9.66 -6.21 6.94
CA VAL A 173 -10.99 -6.85 6.76
C VAL A 173 -10.84 -8.33 6.98
N GLY A 174 -11.71 -8.91 7.80
CA GLY A 174 -11.82 -10.34 8.03
C GLY A 174 -13.09 -10.91 7.40
N ILE A 175 -13.01 -12.13 6.89
CA ILE A 175 -14.17 -12.89 6.41
C ILE A 175 -14.20 -14.26 7.07
N ASP A 176 -15.39 -14.76 7.38
CA ASP A 176 -15.61 -16.14 7.79
C ASP A 176 -16.82 -16.70 7.04
N HIS A 177 -16.64 -17.83 6.37
CA HIS A 177 -17.65 -18.38 5.48
C HIS A 177 -18.05 -17.36 4.40
N CYS A 178 -19.28 -16.84 4.51
CA CYS A 178 -19.93 -16.03 3.50
C CYS A 178 -19.95 -14.54 3.83
N ASP A 179 -19.50 -14.13 4.99
CA ASP A 179 -19.80 -12.81 5.54
C ASP A 179 -18.51 -12.10 6.00
N VAL A 180 -18.45 -10.78 5.82
CA VAL A 180 -17.46 -9.94 6.48
C VAL A 180 -17.73 -9.97 7.98
N ASN A 181 -16.80 -10.54 8.75
CA ASN A 181 -16.93 -10.75 10.20
C ASN A 181 -16.03 -9.84 11.05
N GLY A 182 -15.23 -9.01 10.41
CA GLY A 182 -14.41 -8.01 11.09
C GLY A 182 -13.88 -6.95 10.15
N ALA A 183 -13.66 -5.74 10.67
CA ALA A 183 -13.04 -4.67 9.93
C ALA A 183 -12.42 -3.60 10.83
N LEU A 184 -11.31 -3.03 10.38
CA LEU A 184 -10.68 -1.83 10.91
C LEU A 184 -10.39 -0.88 9.75
N ASN A 185 -10.93 0.34 9.81
CA ASN A 185 -10.69 1.38 8.82
C ASN A 185 -9.21 1.82 8.79
N ILE A 186 -8.83 2.59 7.78
CA ILE A 186 -7.48 3.13 7.63
C ILE A 186 -7.07 3.91 8.88
N THR A 187 -5.97 3.50 9.50
CA THR A 187 -5.48 4.02 10.77
C THR A 187 -3.96 3.86 10.91
N ASP A 188 -3.40 4.36 12.00
CA ASP A 188 -1.98 4.21 12.32
C ASP A 188 -1.63 2.79 12.84
N VAL A 189 -0.33 2.49 12.86
CA VAL A 189 0.19 1.17 13.23
C VAL A 189 -0.08 0.78 14.69
N ASN A 190 -0.21 1.75 15.60
CA ASN A 190 -0.48 1.45 17.01
C ASN A 190 -1.92 0.99 17.19
N THR A 191 -2.84 1.67 16.53
CA THR A 191 -4.26 1.31 16.49
C THR A 191 -4.47 -0.04 15.81
N LEU A 192 -3.78 -0.32 14.69
CA LEU A 192 -3.79 -1.66 14.07
C LEU A 192 -3.27 -2.73 15.04
N SER A 193 -2.15 -2.47 15.71
CA SER A 193 -1.57 -3.42 16.66
C SER A 193 -2.50 -3.67 17.87
N GLU A 194 -3.18 -2.63 18.36
CA GLU A 194 -4.19 -2.78 19.41
C GLU A 194 -5.37 -3.62 18.92
N TYR A 195 -5.89 -3.33 17.71
CA TYR A 195 -6.97 -4.08 17.09
C TYR A 195 -6.64 -5.58 17.03
N LEU A 196 -5.50 -5.94 16.43
CA LEU A 196 -5.07 -7.33 16.30
C LEU A 196 -4.77 -8.03 17.64
N ASN A 197 -4.53 -7.29 18.71
CA ASN A 197 -4.26 -7.84 20.04
C ASN A 197 -5.47 -7.78 20.99
N SER A 198 -6.58 -7.17 20.59
CA SER A 198 -7.75 -6.99 21.46
C SER A 198 -8.81 -8.08 21.32
N ASN A 199 -8.70 -8.93 20.32
CA ASN A 199 -9.65 -10.02 20.12
C ASN A 199 -9.22 -11.27 20.91
N GLU A 200 -10.11 -11.74 21.79
CA GLU A 200 -9.95 -12.99 22.56
C GLU A 200 -10.79 -14.12 21.96
N HIS A 201 -11.35 -13.93 20.76
CA HIS A 201 -12.20 -14.94 20.15
C HIS A 201 -11.33 -16.07 19.60
N TYR A 202 -11.49 -17.26 20.18
CA TYR A 202 -10.77 -18.46 19.78
C TYR A 202 -11.58 -19.21 18.71
N GLY A 203 -10.93 -19.51 17.61
CA GLY A 203 -11.38 -20.54 16.70
C GLY A 203 -11.16 -21.94 17.32
N TYR A 204 -11.36 -22.98 16.51
CA TYR A 204 -11.22 -24.36 16.98
C TYR A 204 -9.78 -24.69 17.41
N HIS A 205 -8.78 -24.04 16.79
CA HIS A 205 -7.35 -24.23 17.07
C HIS A 205 -6.55 -22.92 17.17
N GLY A 206 -7.13 -21.73 16.92
CA GLY A 206 -6.41 -20.46 16.90
C GLY A 206 -7.23 -19.27 17.36
N ILE A 207 -6.59 -18.10 17.37
CA ILE A 207 -7.22 -16.82 17.67
C ILE A 207 -7.39 -16.04 16.38
N TYR A 208 -8.63 -15.87 15.94
CA TYR A 208 -8.95 -15.05 14.78
C TYR A 208 -8.93 -13.57 15.16
N ARG A 209 -7.76 -12.94 15.08
CA ARG A 209 -7.53 -11.58 15.57
C ARG A 209 -8.21 -10.51 14.73
N THR A 210 -8.69 -10.84 13.53
CA THR A 210 -9.43 -9.94 12.65
C THR A 210 -10.94 -10.14 12.69
N GLN A 211 -11.45 -11.03 13.57
CA GLN A 211 -12.87 -11.36 13.68
C GLN A 211 -13.62 -10.44 14.66
N HIS A 212 -13.55 -9.13 14.47
CA HIS A 212 -14.30 -8.11 15.20
C HIS A 212 -14.21 -6.76 14.46
N PHE A 213 -14.99 -5.75 14.92
CA PHE A 213 -14.96 -4.41 14.34
C PHE A 213 -14.26 -3.38 15.22
N GLY A 214 -13.50 -3.82 16.21
CA GLY A 214 -12.80 -2.97 17.17
C GLY A 214 -13.57 -2.72 18.46
N GLU A 215 -14.72 -3.36 18.67
CA GLU A 215 -15.52 -3.25 19.90
C GLU A 215 -14.77 -3.72 21.15
N ASN A 216 -13.74 -4.57 20.99
CA ASN A 216 -12.92 -5.11 22.09
C ASN A 216 -11.71 -4.24 22.43
N MET A 217 -11.44 -3.20 21.65
CA MET A 217 -10.31 -2.28 21.90
C MET A 217 -10.56 -1.43 23.16
N VAL A 218 -9.49 -0.99 23.80
CA VAL A 218 -9.57 -0.06 24.95
C VAL A 218 -10.27 1.24 24.55
N THR A 219 -9.99 1.69 23.33
CA THR A 219 -10.69 2.82 22.72
C THR A 219 -11.23 2.38 21.36
N PRO A 220 -12.50 1.91 21.31
CA PRO A 220 -13.11 1.50 20.06
C PRO A 220 -13.09 2.61 19.00
N PRO A 221 -12.79 2.30 17.72
CA PRO A 221 -12.86 3.26 16.64
C PRO A 221 -14.26 3.89 16.55
N SER A 222 -14.35 5.17 16.24
CA SER A 222 -15.64 5.90 16.22
C SER A 222 -16.62 5.39 15.16
N ASP A 223 -16.14 4.69 14.15
CA ASP A 223 -16.90 4.16 13.01
C ASP A 223 -17.16 2.65 13.09
N TYR A 224 -16.75 1.96 14.15
CA TYR A 224 -16.85 0.50 14.23
C TYR A 224 -18.29 -0.01 14.08
N GLU A 225 -19.27 0.66 14.69
CA GLU A 225 -20.69 0.28 14.54
C GLU A 225 -21.18 0.48 13.09
N THR A 226 -20.72 1.53 12.43
CA THR A 226 -21.06 1.80 11.03
C THR A 226 -20.48 0.72 10.12
N LEU A 227 -19.23 0.34 10.32
CA LEU A 227 -18.59 -0.74 9.54
C LEU A 227 -19.30 -2.08 9.80
N LYS A 228 -19.66 -2.37 11.04
CA LYS A 228 -20.40 -3.58 11.43
C LYS A 228 -21.80 -3.64 10.81
N GLU A 229 -22.47 -2.50 10.69
CA GLU A 229 -23.75 -2.41 9.99
C GLU A 229 -23.57 -2.62 8.48
N LYS A 230 -22.61 -1.98 7.88
CA LYS A 230 -22.28 -2.10 6.46
C LYS A 230 -21.87 -3.52 6.07
N ALA A 231 -21.13 -4.22 6.91
CA ALA A 231 -20.69 -5.59 6.67
C ALA A 231 -21.86 -6.54 6.35
N ARG A 232 -23.04 -6.30 6.89
CA ARG A 232 -24.26 -7.10 6.64
C ARG A 232 -24.73 -7.06 5.17
N GLU A 233 -24.32 -6.06 4.41
CA GLU A 233 -24.63 -5.92 2.99
C GLU A 233 -23.66 -6.71 2.09
N TYR A 234 -22.53 -7.18 2.67
CA TYR A 234 -21.45 -7.87 1.98
C TYR A 234 -21.44 -9.35 2.35
N ASN A 235 -22.20 -10.13 1.60
CA ASN A 235 -22.29 -11.56 1.76
C ASN A 235 -22.38 -12.27 0.41
N THR A 236 -22.09 -13.55 0.39
CA THR A 236 -22.15 -14.40 -0.79
C THR A 236 -22.91 -15.69 -0.49
N ALA A 237 -23.42 -16.34 -1.54
CA ALA A 237 -23.97 -17.68 -1.45
C ALA A 237 -22.88 -18.76 -1.64
N GLY A 238 -21.62 -18.36 -1.91
CA GLY A 238 -20.50 -19.25 -2.15
C GLY A 238 -19.86 -19.75 -0.85
N GLY A 239 -18.96 -19.00 -0.33
CA GLY A 239 -18.14 -19.31 0.84
C GLY A 239 -17.08 -18.24 1.04
N GLU A 240 -15.86 -18.62 1.32
CA GLU A 240 -14.73 -17.72 1.51
C GLU A 240 -14.43 -16.91 0.25
N CYS A 241 -14.52 -15.60 0.33
CA CYS A 241 -14.52 -14.75 -0.84
C CYS A 241 -13.68 -13.48 -0.65
N GLY A 242 -12.47 -13.50 -1.18
CA GLY A 242 -11.57 -12.34 -1.17
C GLY A 242 -12.17 -11.10 -1.86
N GLY A 243 -12.98 -11.31 -2.90
CA GLY A 243 -13.67 -10.24 -3.61
C GLY A 243 -14.61 -9.43 -2.71
N ILE A 244 -15.31 -10.07 -1.77
CA ILE A 244 -16.16 -9.37 -0.79
C ILE A 244 -15.33 -8.45 0.09
N MET A 245 -14.22 -8.94 0.65
CA MET A 245 -13.33 -8.15 1.51
C MET A 245 -12.76 -6.96 0.76
N LEU A 246 -12.32 -7.20 -0.48
CA LEU A 246 -11.75 -6.20 -1.35
C LEU A 246 -12.71 -5.04 -1.61
N HIS A 247 -13.92 -5.37 -2.08
CA HIS A 247 -14.94 -4.36 -2.38
C HIS A 247 -15.49 -3.69 -1.11
N PHE A 248 -15.60 -4.44 0.00
CA PHE A 248 -15.96 -3.84 1.28
C PHE A 248 -14.96 -2.74 1.68
N ALA A 249 -13.67 -3.02 1.61
CA ALA A 249 -12.65 -2.03 1.92
C ALA A 249 -12.68 -0.83 0.95
N ASP A 250 -12.73 -1.09 -0.37
CA ASP A 250 -12.75 -0.02 -1.39
C ASP A 250 -13.92 0.95 -1.20
N GLU A 251 -15.10 0.45 -0.82
CA GLU A 251 -16.33 1.23 -0.72
C GLU A 251 -16.57 1.87 0.66
N ASN A 252 -15.96 1.33 1.73
CA ASN A 252 -16.28 1.75 3.09
C ASN A 252 -15.10 2.33 3.88
N PHE A 253 -13.86 2.18 3.41
CA PHE A 253 -12.72 2.72 4.11
C PHE A 253 -12.37 4.15 3.69
N SER A 254 -11.88 4.93 4.65
CA SER A 254 -11.46 6.32 4.46
C SER A 254 -10.00 6.40 4.04
N PHE A 255 -9.70 6.00 2.79
CA PHE A 255 -8.36 6.12 2.24
C PHE A 255 -7.91 7.58 2.24
N ARG A 256 -6.63 7.80 2.55
CA ARG A 256 -6.06 9.16 2.58
C ARG A 256 -5.91 9.72 1.17
N ASP A 257 -6.20 11.00 1.02
CA ASP A 257 -5.94 11.72 -0.23
C ASP A 257 -4.45 11.62 -0.60
N GLY A 258 -4.18 11.34 -1.87
CA GLY A 258 -2.82 11.21 -2.40
C GLY A 258 -2.07 9.94 -1.94
N SER A 259 -2.72 8.95 -1.34
CA SER A 259 -2.10 7.67 -1.02
C SER A 259 -2.19 6.66 -2.17
N ASN A 260 -1.13 5.89 -2.38
CA ASN A 260 -1.20 4.63 -3.12
C ASN A 260 -1.88 3.58 -2.26
N ARG A 261 -2.72 2.75 -2.87
CA ARG A 261 -3.45 1.70 -2.16
C ARG A 261 -2.89 0.33 -2.48
N PHE A 262 -2.69 -0.45 -1.44
CA PHE A 262 -2.19 -1.82 -1.52
C PHE A 262 -3.09 -2.72 -0.70
N TYR A 263 -3.34 -3.93 -1.21
CA TYR A 263 -4.09 -4.95 -0.50
C TYR A 263 -3.22 -6.18 -0.37
N VAL A 264 -3.20 -6.79 0.81
CA VAL A 264 -2.51 -8.06 1.07
C VAL A 264 -3.56 -9.06 1.50
N TYR A 265 -3.83 -10.02 0.62
CA TYR A 265 -4.86 -11.03 0.80
C TYR A 265 -4.26 -12.35 1.29
N PHE A 266 -4.69 -12.80 2.46
CA PHE A 266 -4.30 -14.06 3.08
C PHE A 266 -5.44 -15.05 3.00
N THR A 267 -5.19 -16.22 2.40
CA THR A 267 -6.18 -17.31 2.28
C THR A 267 -5.47 -18.64 2.04
N ASP A 268 -6.17 -19.73 2.29
CA ASP A 268 -5.75 -21.09 1.94
C ASP A 268 -6.70 -21.77 0.95
N GLU A 269 -7.75 -21.03 0.51
CA GLU A 269 -8.76 -21.53 -0.43
C GLU A 269 -8.94 -20.63 -1.66
N GLY A 270 -9.72 -21.12 -2.64
CA GLY A 270 -10.13 -20.35 -3.82
C GLY A 270 -11.17 -19.31 -3.48
N ASN A 271 -11.22 -18.25 -4.30
CA ASN A 271 -12.27 -17.24 -4.18
C ASN A 271 -13.64 -17.84 -4.53
N GLN A 272 -14.63 -17.68 -3.67
CA GLN A 272 -15.95 -18.31 -3.77
C GLN A 272 -17.08 -17.27 -3.92
N PRO A 273 -17.27 -16.66 -5.10
CA PRO A 273 -18.19 -15.55 -5.28
C PRO A 273 -19.68 -15.94 -5.29
N GLY A 274 -20.00 -17.24 -5.26
CA GLY A 274 -21.40 -17.71 -5.27
C GLY A 274 -22.21 -17.32 -6.50
N ASN A 275 -21.58 -17.24 -7.68
CA ASN A 275 -22.10 -16.74 -8.94
C ASN A 275 -22.45 -15.22 -8.95
N ASP A 276 -21.93 -14.45 -8.01
CA ASP A 276 -22.06 -12.99 -8.02
C ASP A 276 -20.79 -12.37 -8.64
N ALA A 277 -20.94 -11.84 -9.85
CA ALA A 277 -19.82 -11.27 -10.60
C ALA A 277 -19.17 -10.05 -9.90
N ARG A 278 -19.85 -9.41 -8.96
CA ARG A 278 -19.27 -8.32 -8.15
C ARG A 278 -18.12 -8.81 -7.27
N TRP A 279 -18.21 -10.05 -6.81
CA TRP A 279 -17.25 -10.66 -5.90
C TRP A 279 -16.25 -11.58 -6.61
N SER A 280 -16.41 -11.73 -7.91
CA SER A 280 -15.53 -12.54 -8.77
C SER A 280 -14.20 -11.84 -9.01
N VAL A 281 -13.15 -12.61 -9.26
CA VAL A 281 -11.88 -12.12 -9.83
C VAL A 281 -12.08 -11.38 -11.15
N LEU A 282 -13.20 -11.61 -11.84
CA LEU A 282 -13.58 -10.88 -13.06
C LEU A 282 -13.87 -9.40 -12.79
N SER A 283 -14.23 -9.03 -11.57
CA SER A 283 -14.45 -7.63 -11.18
C SER A 283 -13.19 -6.77 -11.24
N VAL A 284 -12.02 -7.40 -11.15
CA VAL A 284 -10.72 -6.74 -11.26
C VAL A 284 -9.99 -7.03 -12.58
N ASN A 285 -10.58 -7.84 -13.48
CA ASN A 285 -10.02 -8.17 -14.79
C ASN A 285 -10.35 -7.07 -15.82
N PRO A 286 -9.37 -6.31 -16.34
CA PRO A 286 -9.60 -5.24 -17.31
C PRO A 286 -10.26 -5.69 -18.61
N GLU A 287 -10.21 -6.98 -18.95
CA GLU A 287 -10.82 -7.54 -20.16
C GLU A 287 -12.25 -8.05 -19.93
N SER A 288 -12.73 -8.01 -18.67
CA SER A 288 -14.05 -8.52 -18.29
C SER A 288 -15.14 -7.47 -18.48
N GLU A 289 -16.34 -7.88 -18.88
CA GLU A 289 -17.53 -7.03 -18.87
C GLU A 289 -17.98 -6.66 -17.44
N TYR A 290 -17.49 -7.36 -16.42
CA TYR A 290 -17.75 -7.11 -15.00
C TYR A 290 -16.71 -6.23 -14.35
N TYR A 291 -15.74 -5.71 -15.13
CA TYR A 291 -14.65 -4.89 -14.60
C TYR A 291 -15.16 -3.64 -13.86
N ASN A 292 -14.86 -3.57 -12.58
CA ASN A 292 -15.19 -2.46 -11.69
C ASN A 292 -13.98 -2.05 -10.82
N TRP A 293 -12.79 -2.20 -11.38
CA TRP A 293 -11.56 -1.89 -10.69
C TRP A 293 -10.67 -1.02 -11.56
N SER A 294 -10.25 0.11 -11.07
CA SER A 294 -9.24 0.91 -11.76
C SER A 294 -7.89 0.77 -11.07
N SER A 295 -6.81 0.99 -11.79
CA SER A 295 -5.46 0.98 -11.23
C SER A 295 -5.25 1.99 -10.10
N SER A 296 -6.10 3.04 -10.02
CA SER A 296 -6.11 3.99 -8.90
C SER A 296 -6.79 3.46 -7.64
N LYS A 297 -7.53 2.34 -7.74
CA LYS A 297 -8.11 1.66 -6.57
C LYS A 297 -7.09 0.79 -5.83
N GLY A 298 -5.97 0.46 -6.46
CA GLY A 298 -4.85 -0.20 -5.81
C GLY A 298 -4.45 -1.53 -6.42
N VAL A 299 -3.39 -2.11 -5.88
CA VAL A 299 -2.78 -3.38 -6.29
C VAL A 299 -2.95 -4.42 -5.20
N ILE A 300 -3.24 -5.66 -5.58
CA ILE A 300 -3.50 -6.76 -4.67
C ILE A 300 -2.32 -7.74 -4.70
N TYR A 301 -1.83 -8.09 -3.53
CA TYR A 301 -0.83 -9.14 -3.32
C TYR A 301 -1.49 -10.29 -2.58
N THR A 302 -1.38 -11.50 -3.10
CA THR A 302 -2.00 -12.68 -2.50
C THR A 302 -0.95 -13.54 -1.80
N VAL A 303 -1.21 -13.85 -0.55
CA VAL A 303 -0.43 -14.80 0.26
C VAL A 303 -1.26 -16.05 0.47
N PHE A 304 -0.82 -17.14 -0.10
CA PHE A 304 -1.57 -18.37 -0.14
C PHE A 304 -0.92 -19.47 0.72
N SER A 305 -1.68 -20.07 1.61
CA SER A 305 -1.21 -20.97 2.67
C SER A 305 -1.09 -22.45 2.27
N LYS A 306 -1.11 -22.81 1.00
CA LYS A 306 -0.92 -24.22 0.61
C LYS A 306 0.39 -24.44 -0.13
N GLU A 307 1.19 -25.39 0.37
CA GLU A 307 2.31 -25.92 -0.39
C GLU A 307 1.82 -26.54 -1.71
N ASN A 308 2.37 -26.03 -2.81
CA ASN A 308 2.13 -26.56 -4.16
C ASN A 308 0.67 -26.54 -4.65
N ALA A 309 -0.13 -25.57 -4.22
CA ALA A 309 -1.40 -25.34 -4.88
C ALA A 309 -1.13 -24.98 -6.35
N ASN A 310 -1.38 -25.93 -7.22
CA ASN A 310 -1.30 -25.71 -8.66
C ASN A 310 -2.55 -24.92 -9.07
N PRO A 311 -2.44 -23.78 -9.75
CA PRO A 311 -3.59 -23.05 -10.27
C PRO A 311 -4.55 -23.92 -11.09
N GLU A 312 -4.06 -25.01 -11.68
CA GLU A 312 -4.88 -25.98 -12.42
C GLU A 312 -5.80 -26.82 -11.50
N ASP A 313 -5.48 -26.95 -10.22
CA ASP A 313 -6.29 -27.73 -9.27
C ASP A 313 -7.60 -27.02 -8.91
N TRP A 314 -7.71 -25.71 -9.19
CA TRP A 314 -8.91 -24.91 -8.92
C TRP A 314 -9.97 -24.99 -10.02
N THR A 315 -9.63 -25.47 -11.21
CA THR A 315 -10.54 -25.54 -12.36
C THR A 315 -11.58 -26.66 -12.26
N ASP A 316 -11.37 -27.63 -11.38
CA ASP A 316 -12.29 -28.76 -11.17
C ASP A 316 -13.45 -28.48 -10.21
N TRP A 317 -13.42 -27.33 -9.53
CA TRP A 317 -14.50 -26.91 -8.63
C TRP A 317 -15.38 -25.86 -9.32
N LEU A 318 -16.56 -26.22 -9.69
CA LEU A 318 -17.54 -25.41 -10.45
C LEU A 318 -17.85 -24.02 -9.87
N TYR A 319 -17.30 -23.65 -8.70
CA TYR A 319 -17.64 -22.42 -7.96
C TYR A 319 -16.41 -21.74 -7.33
N TYR A 320 -15.22 -22.27 -7.53
CA TYR A 320 -13.98 -21.73 -6.97
C TYR A 320 -13.16 -21.08 -8.07
N GLU A 321 -12.78 -19.83 -7.84
CA GLU A 321 -11.91 -19.09 -8.73
C GLU A 321 -10.49 -19.07 -8.18
N ASN A 322 -9.51 -19.02 -9.05
CA ASN A 322 -8.11 -18.89 -8.67
C ASN A 322 -7.84 -17.54 -7.99
N PRO A 323 -7.49 -17.51 -6.68
CA PRO A 323 -7.28 -16.25 -5.94
C PRO A 323 -6.05 -15.48 -6.42
N TYR A 324 -5.10 -16.13 -7.12
CA TYR A 324 -3.94 -15.48 -7.72
C TYR A 324 -4.33 -14.45 -8.81
N LEU A 325 -5.50 -14.62 -9.40
CA LEU A 325 -5.97 -13.72 -10.45
C LEU A 325 -6.24 -12.30 -9.93
N PHE A 326 -6.55 -12.13 -8.65
CA PHE A 326 -6.62 -10.79 -8.06
C PHE A 326 -5.29 -10.05 -8.22
N SER A 327 -4.19 -10.71 -7.87
CA SER A 327 -2.84 -10.14 -8.04
C SER A 327 -2.49 -9.96 -9.51
N THR A 328 -2.70 -10.99 -10.34
CA THR A 328 -2.36 -10.96 -11.76
C THR A 328 -3.06 -9.81 -12.50
N TYR A 329 -4.35 -9.60 -12.25
CA TYR A 329 -5.12 -8.57 -12.97
C TYR A 329 -4.87 -7.14 -12.45
N THR A 330 -4.39 -7.00 -11.22
CA THR A 330 -4.09 -5.70 -10.62
C THR A 330 -2.59 -5.34 -10.65
N GLY A 331 -1.74 -6.25 -11.12
CA GLY A 331 -0.29 -6.03 -11.22
C GLY A 331 0.49 -6.28 -9.94
N GLY A 332 -0.10 -6.98 -9.01
CA GLY A 332 0.60 -7.50 -7.85
C GLY A 332 1.19 -8.89 -8.08
N GLU A 333 1.69 -9.47 -7.02
CA GLU A 333 2.32 -10.79 -7.04
C GLU A 333 1.69 -11.73 -6.00
N THR A 334 1.90 -13.00 -6.19
CA THR A 334 1.42 -14.05 -5.29
C THR A 334 2.59 -14.76 -4.64
N LEU A 335 2.46 -15.02 -3.36
CA LEU A 335 3.40 -15.79 -2.58
C LEU A 335 2.70 -17.01 -2.00
N SER A 336 3.22 -18.19 -2.32
CA SER A 336 2.77 -19.45 -1.70
C SER A 336 3.63 -19.78 -0.50
N THR A 337 3.01 -20.17 0.59
CA THR A 337 3.66 -20.57 1.84
C THR A 337 3.23 -21.97 2.24
N SER A 338 4.02 -22.62 3.09
CA SER A 338 3.60 -23.87 3.74
C SER A 338 2.41 -23.61 4.68
N GLY A 339 1.62 -24.64 4.95
CA GLY A 339 0.43 -24.58 5.81
C GLY A 339 0.68 -24.21 7.27
N ASP A 340 1.84 -23.66 7.61
CA ASP A 340 2.17 -23.08 8.89
C ASP A 340 2.46 -21.58 8.82
N PHE A 341 2.23 -20.96 7.65
CA PHE A 341 2.48 -19.53 7.38
C PHE A 341 3.85 -19.04 7.85
N ALA A 342 4.87 -19.86 7.73
CA ALA A 342 6.25 -19.50 8.04
C ALA A 342 6.82 -18.55 6.97
N ILE A 343 6.22 -17.36 6.83
CA ILE A 343 6.56 -16.39 5.81
C ILE A 343 6.89 -15.04 6.44
N SER A 344 7.72 -14.27 5.75
CA SER A 344 7.93 -12.85 6.01
C SER A 344 7.28 -12.00 4.92
N LEU A 345 6.45 -11.04 5.30
CA LEU A 345 5.92 -10.03 4.37
C LEU A 345 7.02 -9.16 3.74
N ASP A 346 8.24 -9.18 4.30
CA ASP A 346 9.42 -8.56 3.68
C ASP A 346 9.80 -9.25 2.34
N GLU A 347 9.37 -10.49 2.13
CA GLU A 347 9.60 -11.24 0.88
C GLU A 347 8.60 -10.87 -0.21
N LEU A 348 7.48 -10.23 0.15
CA LEU A 348 6.53 -9.72 -0.82
C LEU A 348 7.06 -8.45 -1.50
N PRO A 349 6.91 -8.35 -2.82
CA PRO A 349 7.27 -7.15 -3.56
C PRO A 349 6.56 -5.88 -3.10
N VAL A 350 5.45 -5.99 -2.36
CA VAL A 350 4.73 -4.84 -1.82
C VAL A 350 5.63 -3.92 -0.99
N THR A 351 6.56 -4.48 -0.21
CA THR A 351 7.54 -3.69 0.54
C THR A 351 8.38 -2.81 -0.39
N GLY A 352 8.90 -3.39 -1.46
CA GLY A 352 9.65 -2.66 -2.48
C GLY A 352 8.76 -1.66 -3.25
N ALA A 353 7.55 -2.06 -3.63
CA ALA A 353 6.60 -1.18 -4.32
C ALA A 353 6.28 0.09 -3.50
N ILE A 354 6.20 -0.03 -2.18
CA ILE A 354 5.99 1.11 -1.28
C ILE A 354 7.28 1.92 -1.10
N THR A 355 8.41 1.26 -0.81
CA THR A 355 9.67 1.95 -0.47
C THR A 355 10.36 2.58 -1.66
N GLN A 356 10.16 2.03 -2.86
CA GLN A 356 10.70 2.53 -4.14
C GLN A 356 9.65 3.32 -4.95
N SER A 357 8.61 3.82 -4.29
CA SER A 357 7.59 4.62 -4.97
C SER A 357 8.15 5.95 -5.48
N PHE A 358 7.53 6.45 -6.54
CA PHE A 358 7.92 7.69 -7.22
C PHE A 358 6.93 8.81 -6.90
N ILE A 359 7.41 10.05 -6.90
CA ILE A 359 6.54 11.23 -6.87
C ILE A 359 6.70 11.97 -8.20
N PHE A 360 5.63 12.03 -8.96
CA PHE A 360 5.51 12.81 -10.18
C PHE A 360 5.05 14.21 -9.84
N THR A 361 5.77 15.22 -10.33
CA THR A 361 5.42 16.63 -10.12
C THR A 361 5.40 17.37 -11.44
N PHE A 362 4.37 18.18 -11.66
CA PHE A 362 4.15 18.92 -12.89
C PHE A 362 3.48 20.26 -12.62
N ASN A 363 3.52 21.20 -13.56
CA ASN A 363 2.85 22.48 -13.42
C ASN A 363 1.34 22.32 -13.68
N ILE A 364 0.52 22.88 -12.76
CA ILE A 364 -0.93 22.96 -12.97
C ILE A 364 -1.19 24.03 -14.01
N THR A 365 -1.88 23.69 -15.07
CA THR A 365 -2.31 24.56 -16.14
C THR A 365 -3.82 24.83 -16.07
N GLU A 366 -4.35 25.76 -16.85
CA GLU A 366 -5.76 26.20 -16.73
C GLU A 366 -6.78 25.10 -17.04
N ASP A 367 -6.35 24.05 -17.75
CA ASP A 367 -7.13 22.85 -18.09
C ASP A 367 -7.28 21.86 -16.92
N LEU A 368 -6.43 22.00 -15.88
CA LEU A 368 -6.45 21.14 -14.72
C LEU A 368 -7.04 21.86 -13.49
N LYS A 369 -8.11 21.29 -12.93
CA LYS A 369 -8.80 21.88 -11.78
C LYS A 369 -9.05 20.83 -10.70
N ALA A 370 -8.81 21.21 -9.45
CA ALA A 370 -9.20 20.41 -8.31
C ALA A 370 -10.71 20.08 -8.35
N GLY A 371 -11.04 18.84 -8.00
CA GLY A 371 -12.39 18.30 -8.12
C GLY A 371 -12.70 17.69 -9.50
N GLY A 372 -11.80 17.79 -10.48
CA GLY A 372 -11.92 17.13 -11.78
C GLY A 372 -11.42 15.69 -11.77
N GLU A 373 -11.73 14.96 -12.83
CA GLU A 373 -11.21 13.63 -13.15
C GLU A 373 -10.50 13.69 -14.51
N TYR A 374 -9.33 13.04 -14.59
CA TYR A 374 -8.44 13.15 -15.73
C TYR A 374 -7.89 11.80 -16.16
N ASP A 375 -7.75 11.62 -17.46
CA ASP A 375 -7.01 10.48 -18.00
C ASP A 375 -5.52 10.79 -17.96
N ILE A 376 -4.75 9.90 -17.39
CA ILE A 376 -3.29 9.98 -17.30
C ILE A 376 -2.69 8.87 -18.15
N VAL A 377 -1.73 9.21 -19.02
CA VAL A 377 -0.91 8.23 -19.72
C VAL A 377 0.54 8.40 -19.28
N ILE A 378 1.13 7.31 -18.81
CA ILE A 378 2.54 7.26 -18.43
C ILE A 378 3.24 6.31 -19.40
N THR A 379 4.28 6.81 -20.08
CA THR A 379 5.15 6.02 -20.93
C THR A 379 6.51 5.93 -20.30
N ILE A 380 7.02 4.70 -20.14
CA ILE A 380 8.30 4.41 -19.46
C ILE A 380 9.17 3.63 -20.43
N TYR A 381 10.40 4.13 -20.65
CA TYR A 381 11.45 3.45 -21.39
C TYR A 381 12.42 2.78 -20.41
N TYR A 382 12.81 1.56 -20.72
CA TYR A 382 13.90 0.92 -19.99
C TYR A 382 15.25 1.57 -20.29
N PRO A 383 16.17 1.56 -19.33
CA PRO A 383 17.46 2.25 -19.50
C PRO A 383 18.29 1.79 -20.69
N ASP A 384 18.12 0.54 -21.13
CA ASP A 384 18.75 -0.01 -22.33
C ASP A 384 18.06 0.38 -23.63
N GLY A 385 16.93 1.11 -23.56
CA GLY A 385 16.15 1.56 -24.69
C GLY A 385 15.41 0.43 -25.45
N SER A 386 15.40 -0.79 -24.94
CA SER A 386 14.85 -1.96 -25.63
C SER A 386 13.36 -2.15 -25.41
N VAL A 387 12.80 -1.57 -24.36
CA VAL A 387 11.44 -1.84 -23.90
C VAL A 387 10.72 -0.55 -23.55
N VAL A 388 9.49 -0.45 -23.99
CA VAL A 388 8.55 0.62 -23.65
C VAL A 388 7.34 0.01 -22.97
N SER A 389 6.96 0.59 -21.83
CA SER A 389 5.67 0.37 -21.21
C SER A 389 4.84 1.63 -21.31
N GLN A 390 3.58 1.50 -21.69
CA GLN A 390 2.63 2.60 -21.67
C GLN A 390 1.37 2.16 -20.95
N GLN A 391 1.01 2.89 -19.89
CA GLN A 391 -0.17 2.63 -19.11
C GLN A 391 -1.09 3.84 -19.14
N LYS A 392 -2.37 3.60 -19.44
CA LYS A 392 -3.44 4.58 -19.30
C LYS A 392 -4.17 4.35 -17.99
N TYR A 393 -4.36 5.42 -17.22
CA TYR A 393 -5.16 5.48 -15.99
C TYR A 393 -6.35 6.40 -16.26
N GLU A 394 -7.55 5.87 -16.18
CA GLU A 394 -8.78 6.60 -16.51
C GLU A 394 -9.41 7.17 -15.24
N ASN A 395 -10.02 8.36 -15.39
CA ASN A 395 -10.80 9.02 -14.34
C ASN A 395 -10.03 9.23 -13.02
N VAL A 396 -8.74 9.55 -13.12
CA VAL A 396 -7.93 9.85 -11.94
C VAL A 396 -8.40 11.15 -11.31
N LYS A 397 -8.80 11.10 -10.05
CA LYS A 397 -9.31 12.27 -9.32
C LYS A 397 -8.20 13.27 -9.07
N PHE A 398 -8.52 14.56 -9.20
CA PHE A 398 -7.69 15.65 -8.73
C PHE A 398 -8.30 16.20 -7.44
N VAL A 399 -7.74 15.83 -6.30
CA VAL A 399 -8.13 16.29 -4.97
C VAL A 399 -7.37 17.56 -4.61
N GLY A 400 -8.04 18.54 -3.99
CA GLY A 400 -7.41 19.84 -3.73
C GLY A 400 -7.89 20.53 -2.48
#